data_6a8306b08581acbd68a3618cc58ce3f4
#
_entry.id   6a8306b08581acbd68a3618cc58ce3f4
#
_cell.length_a   1.000
_cell.length_b   1.000
_cell.length_c   1.000
_cell.angle_alpha   90.00
_cell.angle_beta   90.00
_cell.angle_gamma   90.00
#
_symmetry.space_group_name_H-M   'P 1'
#
loop_
_entity.id
_entity.type
_entity.pdbx_description
1 polymer ?
#
loop_
_entity_poly.entity_id
_entity_poly.type
_entity_poly.pdbx_seq_one_letter_code
_entity_poly.pdbx_strand_id
1 'polypeptide(L)'
;KVKWVNHFTGIDVATGQEAIDKTIDFAEKDRWGKSVTKFRLRDWGLSRQRYWGCPIPVVHCKSCGVVPEKRENLPITLPDDVTFDVPGNPLDRHLAWRKCKCPSCGAQALRETDTMDTFVDSSWYFTRFTSPNSDKPTSKEDVSYWMNVDQYIGGVEHAILHLLYSRFFARAMQITGHLPETAKEPFDALFTQGMVTHAIYKSMGSDGRDLFHYPEEVEFREGKAYLIKDGKEVEIIPSAKMSKSKNNVVDPVNIVDAFGADTARWFVLSDSPPERDVEWTASGAEAANKHLSKVYRLIDEIAKNNIPANADDENLLREMHKTIHDVTQATESFGFNAAIARLYGFTNSLSKSKAGTETKLTAAKILAQLMSPITPHLSEELWERLGGKGLIAQQPWPTVDETLISDATITIPIQVNGKRRGQIEVQKDLELSEIQNLALATEAVQRALDGALPK
;
A
#
# COMPACT_ATOMS: atom_id res chain seq x y z
N LYS A 1 -19.34 22.13 -21.85
CA LYS A 1 -19.37 22.69 -23.21
C LYS A 1 -18.70 24.04 -23.21
N VAL A 2 -17.85 24.31 -24.20
CA VAL A 2 -17.13 25.58 -24.39
C VAL A 2 -17.84 26.37 -25.48
N LYS A 3 -18.06 27.67 -25.24
CA LYS A 3 -18.60 28.56 -26.22
C LYS A 3 -17.47 29.24 -26.99
N TRP A 4 -17.52 29.22 -28.30
CA TRP A 4 -16.54 29.87 -29.16
C TRP A 4 -16.79 31.37 -29.25
N VAL A 5 -15.72 32.14 -29.17
CA VAL A 5 -15.76 33.58 -29.31
C VAL A 5 -15.64 34.00 -30.77
N ASN A 6 -14.83 33.26 -31.56
CA ASN A 6 -14.65 33.49 -32.99
C ASN A 6 -15.22 32.31 -33.78
N HIS A 7 -16.15 32.54 -34.65
CA HIS A 7 -16.93 31.52 -35.36
C HIS A 7 -16.28 31.01 -36.65
N PHE A 8 -14.96 30.99 -36.72
CA PHE A 8 -14.25 30.51 -37.92
C PHE A 8 -14.43 29.04 -38.23
N THR A 9 -14.80 28.21 -37.21
CA THR A 9 -15.11 26.80 -37.40
C THR A 9 -16.58 26.53 -37.74
N GLY A 10 -17.45 27.55 -37.72
CA GLY A 10 -18.88 27.41 -37.97
C GLY A 10 -19.69 26.79 -36.82
N ILE A 11 -19.14 26.71 -35.62
CA ILE A 11 -19.82 26.18 -34.42
C ILE A 11 -19.79 27.18 -33.27
N ASP A 12 -20.96 27.37 -32.64
CA ASP A 12 -21.09 28.26 -31.48
C ASP A 12 -20.77 27.61 -30.15
N VAL A 13 -21.11 26.34 -30.00
CA VAL A 13 -20.95 25.59 -28.77
C VAL A 13 -20.45 24.19 -29.09
N ALA A 14 -19.33 23.79 -28.45
CA ALA A 14 -18.74 22.49 -28.62
C ALA A 14 -18.14 21.99 -27.29
N THR A 15 -17.85 20.70 -27.22
CA THR A 15 -16.93 20.17 -26.18
C THR A 15 -15.52 20.67 -26.46
N GLY A 16 -14.63 20.65 -25.48
CA GLY A 16 -13.25 21.07 -25.68
C GLY A 16 -12.56 20.27 -26.80
N GLN A 17 -12.81 18.99 -26.91
CA GLN A 17 -12.23 18.12 -27.95
C GLN A 17 -12.83 18.41 -29.32
N GLU A 18 -14.16 18.49 -29.45
CA GLU A 18 -14.82 18.86 -30.70
C GLU A 18 -14.32 20.19 -31.23
N ALA A 19 -14.07 21.15 -30.35
CA ALA A 19 -13.54 22.46 -30.72
C ALA A 19 -12.11 22.35 -31.27
N ILE A 20 -11.25 21.53 -30.66
CA ILE A 20 -9.89 21.29 -31.13
C ILE A 20 -9.93 20.64 -32.52
N ASP A 21 -10.71 19.58 -32.69
CA ASP A 21 -10.80 18.80 -33.93
C ASP A 21 -11.30 19.67 -35.08
N LYS A 22 -12.36 20.44 -34.85
CA LYS A 22 -12.90 21.39 -35.87
C LYS A 22 -11.93 22.49 -36.23
N THR A 23 -11.14 22.96 -35.26
CA THR A 23 -10.12 23.99 -35.53
C THR A 23 -8.96 23.40 -36.36
N ILE A 24 -8.55 22.18 -36.08
CA ILE A 24 -7.53 21.46 -36.85
C ILE A 24 -8.01 21.24 -38.28
N ASP A 25 -9.22 20.69 -38.49
CA ASP A 25 -9.83 20.45 -39.77
C ASP A 25 -9.87 21.74 -40.62
N PHE A 26 -10.27 22.87 -39.99
CA PHE A 26 -10.30 24.15 -40.65
C PHE A 26 -8.91 24.64 -41.07
N ALA A 27 -7.91 24.51 -40.15
CA ALA A 27 -6.53 24.92 -40.41
C ALA A 27 -5.89 24.11 -41.54
N GLU A 28 -6.15 22.80 -41.60
CA GLU A 28 -5.64 21.90 -42.64
C GLU A 28 -6.30 22.16 -44.00
N LYS A 29 -7.64 22.37 -44.02
CA LYS A 29 -8.38 22.69 -45.23
C LYS A 29 -7.87 23.95 -45.87
N ASP A 30 -7.65 25.01 -45.13
CA ASP A 30 -7.17 26.30 -45.59
C ASP A 30 -5.65 26.40 -45.71
N ARG A 31 -4.92 25.28 -45.41
CA ARG A 31 -3.44 25.11 -45.57
C ARG A 31 -2.58 26.10 -44.77
N TRP A 32 -3.09 26.64 -43.66
CA TRP A 32 -2.30 27.53 -42.80
C TRP A 32 -1.83 26.82 -41.51
N GLY A 33 -2.25 25.58 -41.29
CA GLY A 33 -1.82 24.75 -40.14
C GLY A 33 -1.93 23.26 -40.44
N LYS A 34 -1.41 22.47 -39.53
CA LYS A 34 -1.56 20.99 -39.51
C LYS A 34 -1.67 20.44 -38.11
N SER A 35 -2.31 19.30 -37.94
CA SER A 35 -2.31 18.57 -36.69
C SER A 35 -0.91 18.21 -36.23
N VAL A 36 -0.61 18.48 -34.97
CA VAL A 36 0.66 18.09 -34.35
C VAL A 36 0.38 17.54 -32.97
N THR A 37 0.75 16.30 -32.75
CA THR A 37 0.71 15.71 -31.40
C THR A 37 1.96 16.11 -30.63
N LYS A 38 1.77 16.84 -29.51
CA LYS A 38 2.85 17.16 -28.59
C LYS A 38 2.74 16.29 -27.34
N PHE A 39 3.71 15.46 -27.13
CA PHE A 39 3.81 14.68 -25.88
C PHE A 39 4.22 15.61 -24.73
N ARG A 40 3.53 15.51 -23.59
CA ARG A 40 3.86 16.27 -22.38
C ARG A 40 4.88 15.53 -21.51
N LEU A 41 5.08 14.22 -21.79
CA LEU A 41 6.08 13.42 -21.13
C LEU A 41 7.47 13.83 -21.61
N ARG A 42 8.40 14.07 -20.68
CA ARG A 42 9.80 14.34 -21.02
C ARG A 42 10.51 13.05 -21.38
N ASP A 43 11.51 13.13 -22.24
CA ASP A 43 12.37 12.00 -22.55
C ASP A 43 13.07 11.50 -21.30
N TRP A 44 13.19 10.19 -21.18
CA TRP A 44 13.93 9.56 -20.11
C TRP A 44 15.42 9.52 -20.51
N GLY A 45 16.23 10.35 -19.85
CA GLY A 45 17.68 10.28 -19.99
C GLY A 45 18.22 9.02 -19.32
N LEU A 46 18.64 8.05 -20.15
CA LEU A 46 19.06 6.72 -19.68
C LEU A 46 20.46 6.73 -19.08
N SER A 47 21.40 7.48 -19.64
CA SER A 47 22.82 7.47 -19.29
C SER A 47 23.12 8.12 -17.93
N ARG A 48 24.03 7.49 -17.17
CA ARG A 48 24.57 8.00 -15.92
C ARG A 48 26.09 7.89 -15.92
N GLN A 49 26.76 8.98 -15.57
CA GLN A 49 28.22 9.10 -15.46
C GLN A 49 28.68 8.60 -14.10
N ARG A 50 28.45 7.31 -13.84
CA ARG A 50 28.79 6.67 -12.57
C ARG A 50 29.11 5.18 -12.77
N TYR A 51 29.87 4.62 -11.84
CA TYR A 51 30.24 3.21 -11.86
C TYR A 51 29.03 2.29 -11.68
N TRP A 52 28.17 2.57 -10.70
CA TRP A 52 27.06 1.70 -10.35
C TRP A 52 25.92 1.80 -11.36
N GLY A 53 25.63 0.67 -11.99
CA GLY A 53 24.56 0.52 -12.96
C GLY A 53 24.90 -0.53 -14.02
N CYS A 54 23.93 -0.90 -14.85
CA CYS A 54 24.16 -1.79 -15.98
C CYS A 54 24.95 -1.05 -17.07
N PRO A 55 26.10 -1.58 -17.56
CA PRO A 55 26.83 -0.97 -18.66
C PRO A 55 25.98 -0.87 -19.93
N ILE A 56 26.08 0.24 -20.65
CA ILE A 56 25.41 0.41 -21.94
C ILE A 56 26.23 -0.35 -23.00
N PRO A 57 25.68 -1.38 -23.67
CA PRO A 57 26.45 -2.26 -24.54
C PRO A 57 26.69 -1.66 -25.94
N VAL A 58 27.36 -0.51 -26.00
CA VAL A 58 27.73 0.15 -27.24
C VAL A 58 29.23 0.52 -27.26
N VAL A 59 29.76 0.71 -28.46
CA VAL A 59 31.15 1.04 -28.70
C VAL A 59 31.21 2.28 -29.58
N HIS A 60 32.09 3.22 -29.28
CA HIS A 60 32.36 4.40 -30.06
C HIS A 60 33.54 4.18 -31.01
N CYS A 61 33.26 4.09 -32.28
CA CYS A 61 34.25 3.90 -33.35
C CYS A 61 34.40 5.18 -34.16
N LYS A 62 35.64 5.57 -34.45
CA LYS A 62 35.91 6.77 -35.26
C LYS A 62 35.36 6.69 -36.69
N SER A 63 35.31 5.49 -37.25
CA SER A 63 34.81 5.28 -38.62
C SER A 63 33.35 4.93 -38.70
N CYS A 64 32.83 4.15 -37.73
CA CYS A 64 31.48 3.60 -37.77
C CYS A 64 30.48 4.37 -36.87
N GLY A 65 30.96 5.31 -36.06
CA GLY A 65 30.12 5.99 -35.06
C GLY A 65 29.81 5.12 -33.84
N VAL A 66 28.60 5.18 -33.33
CA VAL A 66 28.11 4.36 -32.24
C VAL A 66 27.67 3.00 -32.79
N VAL A 67 28.26 1.91 -32.30
CA VAL A 67 28.00 0.55 -32.74
C VAL A 67 27.55 -0.31 -31.56
N PRO A 68 26.46 -1.05 -31.68
CA PRO A 68 26.06 -2.01 -30.66
C PRO A 68 27.10 -3.10 -30.45
N GLU A 69 27.29 -3.56 -29.23
CA GLU A 69 28.15 -4.72 -28.95
C GLU A 69 27.53 -6.00 -29.52
N LYS A 70 28.36 -6.97 -29.87
CA LYS A 70 27.88 -8.26 -30.35
C LYS A 70 27.27 -9.09 -29.24
N ARG A 71 26.25 -9.91 -29.56
CA ARG A 71 25.58 -10.78 -28.57
C ARG A 71 26.56 -11.72 -27.86
N GLU A 72 27.54 -12.23 -28.57
CA GLU A 72 28.57 -13.14 -28.04
C GLU A 72 29.47 -12.50 -26.97
N ASN A 73 29.52 -11.18 -26.93
CA ASN A 73 30.30 -10.42 -25.94
C ASN A 73 29.46 -9.96 -24.73
N LEU A 74 28.19 -10.32 -24.67
CA LEU A 74 27.32 -9.99 -23.56
C LEU A 74 27.37 -11.09 -22.50
N PRO A 75 27.26 -10.74 -21.20
CA PRO A 75 27.08 -9.40 -20.65
C PRO A 75 28.39 -8.59 -20.63
N ILE A 76 28.29 -7.27 -20.79
CA ILE A 76 29.42 -6.37 -20.49
C ILE A 76 29.47 -6.23 -18.97
N THR A 77 30.57 -6.73 -18.37
CA THR A 77 30.78 -6.67 -16.92
C THR A 77 31.57 -5.44 -16.53
N LEU A 78 31.26 -4.88 -15.38
CA LEU A 78 32.03 -3.80 -14.77
C LEU A 78 33.41 -4.33 -14.32
N PRO A 79 34.48 -3.53 -14.42
CA PRO A 79 35.78 -3.92 -13.87
C PRO A 79 35.80 -3.80 -12.36
N ASP A 80 36.43 -4.75 -11.67
CA ASP A 80 36.51 -4.76 -10.20
C ASP A 80 37.65 -3.87 -9.65
N ASP A 81 38.63 -3.55 -10.49
CA ASP A 81 39.85 -2.80 -10.15
C ASP A 81 39.70 -1.27 -10.37
N VAL A 82 38.59 -0.70 -9.94
CA VAL A 82 38.32 0.74 -10.02
C VAL A 82 38.62 1.45 -8.70
N THR A 83 39.00 2.73 -8.77
CA THR A 83 39.17 3.59 -7.60
C THR A 83 38.17 4.74 -7.58
N PHE A 84 37.75 5.15 -6.38
CA PHE A 84 36.79 6.23 -6.16
C PHE A 84 37.40 7.46 -5.47
N ASP A 85 38.74 7.54 -5.47
CA ASP A 85 39.57 8.56 -4.84
C ASP A 85 39.57 9.90 -5.59
N VAL A 86 39.17 9.90 -6.85
CA VAL A 86 39.11 11.07 -7.72
C VAL A 86 37.70 11.33 -8.21
N PRO A 87 37.21 12.60 -8.18
CA PRO A 87 35.87 12.92 -8.73
C PRO A 87 35.73 12.60 -10.23
N GLY A 88 34.50 12.30 -10.66
CA GLY A 88 34.14 11.97 -12.03
C GLY A 88 33.90 10.48 -12.23
N ASN A 89 33.61 10.10 -13.48
CA ASN A 89 33.27 8.72 -13.83
C ASN A 89 34.50 7.79 -13.74
N PRO A 90 34.54 6.80 -12.84
CA PRO A 90 35.69 5.87 -12.74
C PRO A 90 35.92 5.05 -13.98
N LEU A 91 34.85 4.67 -14.72
CA LEU A 91 34.94 3.89 -15.95
C LEU A 91 35.64 4.66 -17.09
N ASP A 92 35.47 5.97 -17.11
CA ASP A 92 36.12 6.81 -18.12
C ASP A 92 37.66 6.83 -17.97
N ARG A 93 38.14 6.66 -16.73
CA ARG A 93 39.56 6.58 -16.40
C ARG A 93 40.16 5.19 -16.55
N HIS A 94 39.32 4.14 -16.63
CA HIS A 94 39.76 2.74 -16.70
C HIS A 94 40.14 2.34 -18.13
N LEU A 95 41.34 2.78 -18.59
CA LEU A 95 41.76 2.65 -19.98
C LEU A 95 41.81 1.19 -20.49
N ALA A 96 42.16 0.22 -19.64
CA ALA A 96 42.19 -1.19 -20.02
C ALA A 96 40.82 -1.74 -20.38
N TRP A 97 39.81 -1.42 -19.55
CA TRP A 97 38.41 -1.84 -19.79
C TRP A 97 37.76 -1.07 -20.94
N ARG A 98 38.06 0.23 -21.06
CA ARG A 98 37.49 1.12 -22.08
C ARG A 98 37.93 0.81 -23.51
N LYS A 99 39.19 0.43 -23.71
CA LYS A 99 39.74 0.12 -25.05
C LYS A 99 39.23 -1.22 -25.57
N CYS A 100 38.66 -1.23 -26.76
CA CYS A 100 38.14 -2.42 -27.40
C CYS A 100 38.33 -2.39 -28.93
N LYS A 101 37.90 -3.45 -29.62
CA LYS A 101 37.78 -3.47 -31.07
C LYS A 101 36.34 -3.16 -31.46
N CYS A 102 36.16 -2.41 -32.55
CA CYS A 102 34.85 -2.12 -33.09
C CYS A 102 34.17 -3.43 -33.55
N PRO A 103 32.94 -3.74 -33.07
CA PRO A 103 32.21 -4.93 -33.48
C PRO A 103 31.93 -5.01 -34.99
N SER A 104 31.85 -3.85 -35.67
CA SER A 104 31.55 -3.77 -37.11
C SER A 104 32.77 -3.85 -37.99
N CYS A 105 33.82 -3.04 -37.77
CA CYS A 105 34.97 -2.92 -38.67
C CYS A 105 36.28 -3.45 -38.08
N GLY A 106 36.34 -3.88 -36.84
CA GLY A 106 37.52 -4.41 -36.17
C GLY A 106 38.58 -3.36 -35.79
N ALA A 107 38.41 -2.08 -36.12
CA ALA A 107 39.34 -1.00 -35.75
C ALA A 107 39.33 -0.75 -34.25
N GLN A 108 40.38 -0.06 -33.74
CA GLN A 108 40.43 0.39 -32.35
C GLN A 108 39.26 1.33 -32.04
N ALA A 109 38.59 1.06 -30.96
CA ALA A 109 37.41 1.78 -30.52
C ALA A 109 37.36 1.89 -28.98
N LEU A 110 36.39 2.60 -28.46
CA LEU A 110 36.21 2.81 -27.04
C LEU A 110 34.81 2.34 -26.61
N ARG A 111 34.72 1.59 -25.52
CA ARG A 111 33.46 1.27 -24.89
C ARG A 111 32.79 2.54 -24.36
N GLU A 112 31.45 2.50 -24.33
CA GLU A 112 30.67 3.45 -23.56
C GLU A 112 31.03 3.34 -22.07
N THR A 113 31.22 4.45 -21.40
CA THR A 113 31.59 4.52 -19.99
C THR A 113 30.42 4.93 -19.09
N ASP A 114 29.32 5.37 -19.69
CA ASP A 114 28.08 5.59 -18.96
C ASP A 114 27.42 4.25 -18.63
N THR A 115 26.81 4.21 -17.47
CA THR A 115 25.93 3.10 -17.08
C THR A 115 24.46 3.51 -17.24
N MET A 116 23.58 2.54 -17.32
CA MET A 116 22.16 2.80 -17.35
C MET A 116 21.65 3.28 -15.98
N ASP A 117 20.65 4.14 -15.99
CA ASP A 117 19.87 4.48 -14.81
C ASP A 117 19.34 3.20 -14.15
N THR A 118 19.39 3.12 -12.83
CA THR A 118 18.93 1.96 -12.07
C THR A 118 17.42 1.70 -12.20
N PHE A 119 16.65 2.68 -12.67
CA PHE A 119 15.25 2.45 -13.06
C PHE A 119 15.10 1.46 -14.21
N VAL A 120 16.11 1.23 -15.02
CA VAL A 120 16.10 0.16 -16.05
C VAL A 120 15.89 -1.19 -15.41
N ASP A 121 16.63 -1.50 -14.35
CA ASP A 121 16.52 -2.79 -13.65
C ASP A 121 15.18 -2.92 -12.93
N SER A 122 14.77 -1.90 -12.20
CA SER A 122 13.51 -1.90 -11.46
C SER A 122 12.26 -1.90 -12.37
N SER A 123 12.40 -1.50 -13.63
CA SER A 123 11.26 -1.41 -14.55
C SER A 123 10.72 -2.78 -15.01
N TRP A 124 11.48 -3.86 -14.86
CA TRP A 124 11.09 -5.18 -15.34
C TRP A 124 11.47 -6.35 -14.42
N TYR A 125 11.91 -6.07 -13.19
CA TYR A 125 12.34 -7.09 -12.22
C TYR A 125 11.29 -8.17 -11.99
N PHE A 126 10.01 -7.79 -11.91
CA PHE A 126 8.88 -8.71 -11.73
C PHE A 126 8.75 -9.70 -12.90
N THR A 127 9.07 -9.29 -14.11
CA THR A 127 9.14 -10.16 -15.27
C THR A 127 10.33 -11.13 -15.15
N ARG A 128 11.51 -10.64 -14.73
CA ARG A 128 12.69 -11.50 -14.53
C ARG A 128 12.45 -12.56 -13.47
N PHE A 129 11.65 -12.26 -12.44
CA PHE A 129 11.28 -13.20 -11.38
C PHE A 129 10.53 -14.43 -11.88
N THR A 130 9.87 -14.36 -13.03
CA THR A 130 9.20 -15.52 -13.63
C THR A 130 10.19 -16.61 -14.09
N SER A 131 11.41 -16.22 -14.44
CA SER A 131 12.45 -17.13 -14.94
C SER A 131 13.87 -16.70 -14.50
N PRO A 132 14.16 -16.73 -13.16
CA PRO A 132 15.38 -16.14 -12.61
C PRO A 132 16.67 -16.81 -13.06
N ASN A 133 16.61 -18.08 -13.45
CA ASN A 133 17.76 -18.88 -13.89
C ASN A 133 17.91 -18.99 -15.42
N SER A 134 17.08 -18.26 -16.19
CA SER A 134 17.17 -18.28 -17.65
C SER A 134 18.40 -17.53 -18.16
N ASP A 135 19.09 -18.06 -19.18
CA ASP A 135 20.16 -17.37 -19.90
C ASP A 135 19.66 -16.22 -20.78
N LYS A 136 18.34 -16.14 -20.99
CA LYS A 136 17.65 -15.06 -21.70
C LYS A 136 17.00 -14.10 -20.69
N PRO A 137 16.65 -12.88 -21.12
CA PRO A 137 15.91 -11.94 -20.24
C PRO A 137 14.65 -12.58 -19.66
N THR A 138 13.92 -13.35 -20.46
CA THR A 138 12.72 -14.09 -20.07
C THR A 138 12.63 -15.44 -20.77
N SER A 139 11.93 -16.40 -20.17
CA SER A 139 11.40 -17.59 -20.82
C SER A 139 9.97 -17.31 -21.29
N LYS A 140 9.67 -17.59 -22.56
CA LYS A 140 8.30 -17.38 -23.10
C LYS A 140 7.24 -18.21 -22.38
N GLU A 141 7.60 -19.43 -22.00
CA GLU A 141 6.71 -20.34 -21.28
C GLU A 141 6.39 -19.77 -19.88
N ASP A 142 7.44 -19.41 -19.13
CA ASP A 142 7.28 -18.89 -17.76
C ASP A 142 6.51 -17.56 -17.72
N VAL A 143 6.83 -16.60 -18.61
CA VAL A 143 6.09 -15.33 -18.66
C VAL A 143 4.64 -15.53 -19.11
N SER A 144 4.36 -16.50 -19.99
CA SER A 144 2.97 -16.78 -20.40
C SER A 144 2.16 -17.42 -19.30
N TYR A 145 2.82 -18.11 -18.37
CA TYR A 145 2.17 -18.74 -17.21
C TYR A 145 1.98 -17.75 -16.04
N TRP A 146 3.02 -16.96 -15.70
CA TRP A 146 3.05 -16.15 -14.48
C TRP A 146 2.57 -14.71 -14.68
N MET A 147 2.68 -14.14 -15.87
CA MET A 147 2.22 -12.78 -16.13
C MET A 147 0.71 -12.76 -16.51
N ASN A 148 -0.08 -11.75 -16.15
CA ASN A 148 0.33 -10.50 -15.49
C ASN A 148 0.51 -10.66 -13.98
N VAL A 149 1.00 -9.58 -13.32
CA VAL A 149 0.99 -9.49 -11.85
C VAL A 149 -0.44 -9.22 -11.39
N ASP A 150 -1.02 -10.11 -10.60
CA ASP A 150 -2.42 -10.06 -10.16
C ASP A 150 -2.72 -8.80 -9.34
N GLN A 151 -1.84 -8.48 -8.38
CA GLN A 151 -1.96 -7.31 -7.50
C GLN A 151 -0.60 -6.65 -7.30
N TYR A 152 -0.48 -5.38 -7.65
CA TYR A 152 0.74 -4.60 -7.48
C TYR A 152 0.52 -3.47 -6.46
N ILE A 153 1.33 -3.45 -5.40
CA ILE A 153 1.15 -2.55 -4.25
C ILE A 153 2.38 -1.67 -4.10
N GLY A 154 2.20 -0.36 -3.97
CA GLY A 154 3.30 0.58 -3.78
C GLY A 154 2.82 1.97 -3.39
N GLY A 155 3.77 2.87 -3.07
CA GLY A 155 3.47 4.26 -2.73
C GLY A 155 2.94 5.06 -3.94
N VAL A 156 2.11 6.03 -3.67
CA VAL A 156 1.50 6.91 -4.70
C VAL A 156 2.56 7.67 -5.52
N GLU A 157 3.73 7.94 -4.96
CA GLU A 157 4.86 8.61 -5.64
C GLU A 157 5.37 7.86 -6.86
N HIS A 158 5.15 6.54 -6.91
CA HIS A 158 5.57 5.70 -8.04
C HIS A 158 4.65 5.79 -9.26
N ALA A 159 3.49 6.42 -9.15
CA ALA A 159 2.55 6.58 -10.27
C ALA A 159 3.17 7.28 -11.49
N ILE A 160 4.04 8.27 -11.26
CA ILE A 160 4.74 9.04 -12.30
C ILE A 160 6.22 8.65 -12.48
N LEU A 161 6.69 7.65 -11.75
CA LEU A 161 8.06 7.13 -11.80
C LEU A 161 8.06 5.66 -12.20
N HIS A 162 8.18 4.77 -11.24
CA HIS A 162 8.31 3.33 -11.45
C HIS A 162 7.18 2.72 -12.27
N LEU A 163 5.92 3.03 -11.99
CA LEU A 163 4.79 2.46 -12.73
C LEU A 163 4.79 2.89 -14.20
N LEU A 164 5.16 4.13 -14.47
CA LEU A 164 5.27 4.64 -15.84
C LEU A 164 6.39 3.91 -16.60
N TYR A 165 7.57 3.76 -15.97
CA TYR A 165 8.70 3.07 -16.58
C TYR A 165 8.43 1.58 -16.77
N SER A 166 7.78 0.92 -15.83
CA SER A 166 7.40 -0.50 -15.93
C SER A 166 6.47 -0.74 -17.11
N ARG A 167 5.46 0.11 -17.33
CA ARG A 167 4.55 0.03 -18.48
C ARG A 167 5.26 0.29 -19.79
N PHE A 168 6.15 1.29 -19.83
CA PHE A 168 6.99 1.55 -21.01
C PHE A 168 7.87 0.34 -21.34
N PHE A 169 8.54 -0.21 -20.30
CA PHE A 169 9.46 -1.33 -20.47
C PHE A 169 8.74 -2.61 -20.90
N ALA A 170 7.57 -2.90 -20.33
CA ALA A 170 6.74 -4.04 -20.73
C ALA A 170 6.34 -3.97 -22.22
N ARG A 171 5.94 -2.80 -22.71
CA ARG A 171 5.63 -2.57 -24.13
C ARG A 171 6.87 -2.76 -25.03
N ALA A 172 8.02 -2.24 -24.62
CA ALA A 172 9.26 -2.40 -25.34
C ALA A 172 9.68 -3.89 -25.40
N MET A 173 9.56 -4.62 -24.28
CA MET A 173 9.84 -6.05 -24.20
C MET A 173 8.86 -6.88 -25.04
N GLN A 174 7.60 -6.48 -25.10
CA GLN A 174 6.62 -7.13 -25.97
C GLN A 174 6.98 -6.94 -27.45
N ILE A 175 7.30 -5.70 -27.89
CA ILE A 175 7.70 -5.41 -29.26
C ILE A 175 8.96 -6.19 -29.66
N THR A 176 9.90 -6.38 -28.74
CA THR A 176 11.15 -7.14 -28.97
C THR A 176 10.99 -8.65 -28.76
N GLY A 177 9.79 -9.14 -28.48
CA GLY A 177 9.44 -10.56 -28.39
C GLY A 177 9.84 -11.25 -27.08
N HIS A 178 10.10 -10.48 -26.02
CA HIS A 178 10.41 -10.99 -24.68
C HIS A 178 9.16 -11.18 -23.81
N LEU A 179 8.06 -10.49 -24.13
CA LEU A 179 6.77 -10.63 -23.45
C LEU A 179 5.66 -10.97 -24.45
N PRO A 180 4.61 -11.69 -24.04
CA PRO A 180 3.41 -11.89 -24.83
C PRO A 180 2.59 -10.59 -24.95
N GLU A 181 1.69 -10.53 -25.92
CA GLU A 181 0.80 -9.37 -26.14
C GLU A 181 -0.07 -9.06 -24.91
N THR A 182 -0.47 -10.10 -24.18
CA THR A 182 -1.27 -9.98 -22.95
C THR A 182 -0.55 -9.21 -21.83
N ALA A 183 0.77 -9.24 -21.79
CA ALA A 183 1.59 -8.63 -20.74
C ALA A 183 2.14 -7.23 -21.08
N LYS A 184 1.66 -6.59 -22.16
CA LYS A 184 2.05 -5.20 -22.49
C LYS A 184 1.58 -4.16 -21.44
N GLU A 185 0.53 -4.47 -20.69
CA GLU A 185 0.15 -3.81 -19.45
C GLU A 185 0.38 -4.84 -18.33
N PRO A 186 1.45 -4.70 -17.54
CA PRO A 186 1.97 -5.80 -16.73
C PRO A 186 1.24 -6.07 -15.42
N PHE A 187 0.32 -5.17 -15.01
CA PHE A 187 -0.38 -5.22 -13.73
C PHE A 187 -1.88 -5.30 -13.97
N ASP A 188 -2.55 -6.33 -13.44
CA ASP A 188 -4.00 -6.48 -13.54
C ASP A 188 -4.72 -5.55 -12.56
N ALA A 189 -4.15 -5.38 -11.35
CA ALA A 189 -4.66 -4.43 -10.37
C ALA A 189 -3.51 -3.66 -9.69
N LEU A 190 -3.76 -2.38 -9.44
CA LEU A 190 -2.85 -1.49 -8.72
C LEU A 190 -3.50 -1.06 -7.40
N PHE A 191 -2.72 -1.07 -6.33
CA PHE A 191 -3.11 -0.48 -5.06
C PHE A 191 -2.03 0.53 -4.63
N THR A 192 -2.42 1.80 -4.50
CA THR A 192 -1.49 2.88 -4.12
C THR A 192 -1.65 3.22 -2.65
N GLN A 193 -0.56 3.06 -1.90
CA GLN A 193 -0.50 3.36 -0.48
C GLN A 193 -0.25 4.85 -0.23
N GLY A 194 -0.84 5.38 0.85
CA GLY A 194 -0.43 6.64 1.45
C GLY A 194 0.98 6.55 2.06
N MET A 195 1.52 7.70 2.41
CA MET A 195 2.84 7.80 3.03
C MET A 195 2.76 7.73 4.54
N VAL A 196 3.82 7.24 5.18
CA VAL A 196 4.06 7.48 6.60
C VAL A 196 4.70 8.86 6.73
N THR A 197 4.02 9.75 7.44
CA THR A 197 4.43 11.14 7.67
C THR A 197 4.85 11.34 9.11
N HIS A 198 5.51 12.46 9.39
CA HIS A 198 5.83 12.88 10.76
C HIS A 198 5.80 14.40 10.86
N ALA A 199 5.52 14.92 12.04
CA ALA A 199 5.55 16.35 12.28
C ALA A 199 6.95 16.94 12.03
N ILE A 200 6.99 18.18 11.54
CA ILE A 200 8.22 18.98 11.46
C ILE A 200 8.21 19.97 12.62
N TYR A 201 9.31 20.05 13.36
CA TYR A 201 9.53 21.02 14.41
C TYR A 201 10.51 22.07 13.91
N LYS A 202 10.09 23.33 13.84
CA LYS A 202 10.94 24.41 13.36
C LYS A 202 10.97 25.62 14.25
N SER A 203 12.08 26.33 14.27
CA SER A 203 12.26 27.63 14.87
C SER A 203 12.98 28.57 13.91
N MET A 204 12.94 29.88 14.22
CA MET A 204 13.68 30.88 13.45
C MET A 204 15.11 30.99 13.99
N GLY A 205 16.09 30.84 13.10
CA GLY A 205 17.48 31.09 13.39
C GLY A 205 17.80 32.59 13.54
N SER A 206 18.95 32.92 14.13
CA SER A 206 19.41 34.30 14.27
C SER A 206 19.69 35.00 12.93
N ASP A 207 19.87 34.22 11.87
CA ASP A 207 20.08 34.69 10.49
C ASP A 207 18.75 34.79 9.69
N GLY A 208 17.62 34.60 10.34
CA GLY A 208 16.29 34.65 9.72
C GLY A 208 15.92 33.41 8.89
N ARG A 209 16.70 32.33 8.97
CA ARG A 209 16.40 31.07 8.30
C ARG A 209 15.68 30.09 9.22
N ASP A 210 14.87 29.21 8.63
CA ASP A 210 14.24 28.10 9.35
C ASP A 210 15.31 27.11 9.84
N LEU A 211 15.26 26.78 11.14
CA LEU A 211 16.01 25.70 11.76
C LEU A 211 15.06 24.56 12.08
N PHE A 212 15.42 23.36 11.64
CA PHE A 212 14.64 22.14 11.84
C PHE A 212 15.24 21.31 12.96
N HIS A 213 14.40 20.80 13.84
CA HIS A 213 14.79 20.07 15.04
C HIS A 213 14.33 18.62 14.97
N TYR A 214 15.12 17.72 15.55
CA TYR A 214 14.75 16.31 15.67
C TYR A 214 13.64 16.14 16.72
N PRO A 215 12.77 15.12 16.57
CA PRO A 215 11.71 14.83 17.56
C PRO A 215 12.26 14.66 18.98
N GLU A 216 13.46 14.09 19.14
CA GLU A 216 14.11 13.83 20.43
C GLU A 216 14.61 15.13 21.10
N GLU A 217 14.72 16.23 20.36
CA GLU A 217 15.11 17.55 20.88
C GLU A 217 13.92 18.35 21.43
N VAL A 218 12.68 17.81 21.29
CA VAL A 218 11.44 18.53 21.57
C VAL A 218 10.65 17.84 22.68
N GLU A 219 10.14 18.62 23.61
CA GLU A 219 9.16 18.19 24.61
C GLU A 219 7.83 18.92 24.43
N PHE A 220 6.74 18.25 24.84
CA PHE A 220 5.40 18.81 24.77
C PHE A 220 4.90 19.27 26.13
N ARG A 221 4.40 20.50 26.19
CA ARG A 221 3.75 21.08 27.36
C ARG A 221 2.46 21.77 26.91
N GLU A 222 1.33 21.41 27.49
CA GLU A 222 0.01 22.01 27.23
C GLU A 222 -0.34 22.12 25.72
N GLY A 223 0.02 21.11 24.92
CA GLY A 223 -0.25 21.06 23.47
C GLY A 223 0.70 21.87 22.59
N LYS A 224 1.74 22.49 23.17
CA LYS A 224 2.80 23.19 22.47
C LYS A 224 4.11 22.42 22.57
N ALA A 225 4.98 22.61 21.58
CA ALA A 225 6.29 22.00 21.52
C ALA A 225 7.40 22.99 21.92
N TYR A 226 8.35 22.52 22.70
CA TYR A 226 9.47 23.31 23.20
C TYR A 226 10.78 22.55 23.04
N LEU A 227 11.87 23.27 22.74
CA LEU A 227 13.21 22.67 22.74
C LEU A 227 13.63 22.33 24.16
N ILE A 228 14.08 21.09 24.37
CA ILE A 228 14.55 20.60 25.67
C ILE A 228 15.75 21.42 26.16
N LYS A 229 16.65 21.84 25.25
CA LYS A 229 17.91 22.52 25.58
C LYS A 229 17.76 23.92 26.16
N ASP A 230 16.75 24.68 25.75
CA ASP A 230 16.62 26.11 26.12
C ASP A 230 15.18 26.55 26.39
N GLY A 231 14.20 25.63 26.30
CA GLY A 231 12.80 25.90 26.58
C GLY A 231 12.10 26.80 25.57
N LYS A 232 12.69 27.04 24.40
CA LYS A 232 12.05 27.87 23.35
C LYS A 232 10.92 27.12 22.69
N GLU A 233 9.81 27.82 22.48
CA GLU A 233 8.67 27.29 21.69
C GLU A 233 9.08 27.10 20.23
N VAL A 234 8.66 25.97 19.63
CA VAL A 234 8.86 25.65 18.22
C VAL A 234 7.52 25.49 17.52
N GLU A 235 7.49 25.87 16.26
CA GLU A 235 6.33 25.66 15.40
C GLU A 235 6.23 24.18 15.02
N ILE A 236 5.02 23.64 15.08
CA ILE A 236 4.68 22.27 14.66
C ILE A 236 4.00 22.34 13.30
N ILE A 237 4.57 21.67 12.29
CA ILE A 237 3.89 21.42 11.01
C ILE A 237 3.50 19.93 11.02
N PRO A 238 2.22 19.59 11.21
CA PRO A 238 1.78 18.21 11.33
C PRO A 238 1.81 17.49 9.97
N SER A 239 1.89 16.17 10.04
CA SER A 239 1.70 15.26 8.88
C SER A 239 2.52 15.62 7.64
N ALA A 240 3.81 15.91 7.80
CA ALA A 240 4.69 16.24 6.70
C ALA A 240 5.47 15.02 6.21
N LYS A 241 5.74 14.96 4.90
CA LYS A 241 6.62 13.94 4.33
C LYS A 241 7.97 13.94 5.04
N MET A 242 8.42 12.74 5.44
CA MET A 242 9.71 12.57 6.11
C MET A 242 10.87 12.96 5.19
N SER A 243 11.79 13.75 5.69
CA SER A 243 12.98 14.23 4.96
C SER A 243 14.15 14.47 5.91
N LYS A 244 15.33 14.00 5.54
CA LYS A 244 16.57 14.27 6.30
C LYS A 244 16.85 15.77 6.45
N SER A 245 16.52 16.56 5.43
CA SER A 245 16.72 18.03 5.46
C SER A 245 15.76 18.78 6.40
N LYS A 246 14.69 18.11 6.85
CA LYS A 246 13.69 18.64 7.80
C LYS A 246 13.80 18.01 9.19
N ASN A 247 14.75 17.11 9.39
CA ASN A 247 15.00 16.39 10.65
C ASN A 247 13.74 15.67 11.21
N ASN A 248 12.78 15.33 10.36
CA ASN A 248 11.54 14.67 10.77
C ASN A 248 11.49 13.17 10.36
N VAL A 249 12.65 12.56 10.14
CA VAL A 249 12.76 11.14 9.85
C VAL A 249 12.69 10.35 11.16
N VAL A 250 11.83 9.34 11.20
CA VAL A 250 11.76 8.38 12.30
C VAL A 250 12.52 7.12 11.86
N ASP A 251 13.53 6.73 12.64
CA ASP A 251 14.32 5.53 12.34
C ASP A 251 13.54 4.27 12.73
N PRO A 252 13.23 3.35 11.78
CA PRO A 252 12.56 2.11 12.08
C PRO A 252 13.29 1.23 13.12
N VAL A 253 14.62 1.29 13.17
CA VAL A 253 15.42 0.51 14.13
C VAL A 253 15.08 0.93 15.56
N ASN A 254 15.06 2.24 15.83
CA ASN A 254 14.68 2.77 17.15
C ASN A 254 13.27 2.36 17.58
N ILE A 255 12.33 2.28 16.61
CA ILE A 255 10.96 1.83 16.88
C ILE A 255 10.94 0.35 17.23
N VAL A 256 11.64 -0.47 16.45
CA VAL A 256 11.70 -1.92 16.67
C VAL A 256 12.35 -2.22 18.01
N ASP A 257 13.42 -1.52 18.38
CA ASP A 257 14.11 -1.70 19.66
C ASP A 257 13.24 -1.27 20.86
N ALA A 258 12.46 -0.19 20.71
CA ALA A 258 11.62 0.33 21.79
C ALA A 258 10.30 -0.45 21.96
N PHE A 259 9.65 -0.84 20.87
CA PHE A 259 8.28 -1.36 20.87
C PHE A 259 8.11 -2.74 20.22
N GLY A 260 9.10 -3.20 19.46
CA GLY A 260 9.00 -4.42 18.63
C GLY A 260 8.36 -4.16 17.26
N ALA A 261 8.72 -5.00 16.29
CA ALA A 261 8.25 -4.91 14.91
C ALA A 261 6.71 -5.05 14.80
N ASP A 262 6.12 -5.95 15.55
CA ASP A 262 4.67 -6.21 15.53
C ASP A 262 3.86 -4.97 15.98
N THR A 263 4.39 -4.20 16.93
CA THR A 263 3.77 -2.94 17.36
C THR A 263 3.76 -1.90 16.24
N ALA A 264 4.88 -1.76 15.55
CA ALA A 264 4.99 -0.85 14.42
C ALA A 264 4.00 -1.23 13.29
N ARG A 265 3.94 -2.51 12.94
CA ARG A 265 3.02 -3.06 11.93
C ARG A 265 1.56 -2.83 12.32
N TRP A 266 1.21 -3.15 13.58
CA TRP A 266 -0.13 -2.95 14.11
C TRP A 266 -0.55 -1.49 14.07
N PHE A 267 0.31 -0.57 14.51
CA PHE A 267 0.04 0.86 14.49
C PHE A 267 -0.23 1.37 13.08
N VAL A 268 0.70 1.14 12.15
CA VAL A 268 0.60 1.65 10.77
C VAL A 268 -0.67 1.16 10.07
N LEU A 269 -1.06 -0.09 10.29
CA LEU A 269 -2.23 -0.69 9.64
C LEU A 269 -3.56 -0.34 10.35
N SER A 270 -3.51 0.13 11.62
CA SER A 270 -4.72 0.41 12.41
C SER A 270 -5.23 1.85 12.30
N ASP A 271 -4.34 2.79 11.96
CA ASP A 271 -4.64 4.22 12.09
C ASP A 271 -5.70 4.69 11.07
N SER A 272 -5.50 4.36 9.82
CA SER A 272 -6.36 4.82 8.73
C SER A 272 -6.40 3.80 7.58
N PRO A 273 -7.35 3.95 6.62
CA PRO A 273 -7.30 3.17 5.39
C PRO A 273 -5.93 3.31 4.70
N PRO A 274 -5.37 2.23 4.14
CA PRO A 274 -3.99 2.23 3.66
C PRO A 274 -3.72 3.16 2.47
N GLU A 275 -4.74 3.69 1.80
CA GLU A 275 -4.61 4.72 0.76
C GLU A 275 -4.35 6.12 1.31
N ARG A 276 -4.55 6.32 2.62
CA ARG A 276 -4.33 7.61 3.29
C ARG A 276 -2.96 7.65 3.94
N ASP A 277 -2.45 8.87 4.07
CA ASP A 277 -1.24 9.11 4.84
C ASP A 277 -1.48 8.80 6.32
N VAL A 278 -0.47 8.22 6.96
CA VAL A 278 -0.44 7.89 8.39
C VAL A 278 0.61 8.76 9.08
N GLU A 279 0.23 9.55 10.06
CA GLU A 279 1.19 10.30 10.86
C GLU A 279 1.75 9.41 11.98
N TRP A 280 3.07 9.21 11.96
CA TRP A 280 3.74 8.48 13.03
C TRP A 280 3.67 9.29 14.34
N THR A 281 3.15 8.67 15.40
CA THR A 281 3.11 9.24 16.74
C THR A 281 3.57 8.21 17.78
N ALA A 282 4.37 8.66 18.75
CA ALA A 282 4.82 7.79 19.85
C ALA A 282 3.63 7.27 20.69
N SER A 283 2.63 8.11 20.95
CA SER A 283 1.44 7.72 21.70
C SER A 283 0.61 6.64 21.01
N GLY A 284 0.53 6.67 19.68
CA GLY A 284 -0.13 5.64 18.89
C GLY A 284 0.61 4.30 18.97
N ALA A 285 1.95 4.32 18.88
CA ALA A 285 2.78 3.12 19.06
C ALA A 285 2.64 2.56 20.48
N GLU A 286 2.64 3.39 21.52
CA GLU A 286 2.38 2.97 22.90
C GLU A 286 1.01 2.32 23.08
N ALA A 287 -0.04 2.89 22.48
CA ALA A 287 -1.39 2.33 22.56
C ALA A 287 -1.46 0.96 21.87
N ALA A 288 -0.83 0.80 20.71
CA ALA A 288 -0.68 -0.49 20.02
C ALA A 288 0.05 -1.51 20.90
N ASN A 289 1.19 -1.14 21.48
CA ASN A 289 1.97 -2.01 22.36
C ASN A 289 1.18 -2.47 23.60
N LYS A 290 0.43 -1.55 24.22
CA LYS A 290 -0.47 -1.86 25.35
C LYS A 290 -1.52 -2.90 24.96
N HIS A 291 -2.08 -2.79 23.76
CA HIS A 291 -3.07 -3.76 23.28
C HIS A 291 -2.43 -5.13 23.03
N LEU A 292 -1.31 -5.21 22.33
CA LEU A 292 -0.62 -6.49 22.06
C LEU A 292 -0.19 -7.17 23.37
N SER A 293 0.31 -6.40 24.35
CA SER A 293 0.61 -6.89 25.70
C SER A 293 -0.65 -7.37 26.45
N LYS A 294 -1.80 -6.75 26.24
CA LYS A 294 -3.08 -7.20 26.77
C LYS A 294 -3.49 -8.55 26.16
N VAL A 295 -3.37 -8.70 24.83
CA VAL A 295 -3.67 -9.96 24.14
C VAL A 295 -2.81 -11.09 24.70
N TYR A 296 -1.49 -10.87 24.83
CA TYR A 296 -0.58 -11.85 25.39
C TYR A 296 -1.01 -12.33 26.77
N ARG A 297 -1.27 -11.40 27.69
CA ARG A 297 -1.70 -11.72 29.06
C ARG A 297 -3.04 -12.44 29.11
N LEU A 298 -4.00 -12.00 28.29
CA LEU A 298 -5.31 -12.66 28.20
C LEU A 298 -5.20 -14.11 27.79
N ILE A 299 -4.38 -14.41 26.79
CA ILE A 299 -4.19 -15.77 26.29
C ILE A 299 -3.45 -16.63 27.31
N ASP A 300 -2.44 -16.09 27.99
CA ASP A 300 -1.73 -16.76 29.07
C ASP A 300 -2.65 -17.11 30.26
N GLU A 301 -3.60 -16.22 30.57
CA GLU A 301 -4.64 -16.48 31.58
C GLU A 301 -5.61 -17.58 31.14
N ILE A 302 -6.10 -17.53 29.88
CA ILE A 302 -7.01 -18.55 29.36
C ILE A 302 -6.37 -19.93 29.39
N ALA A 303 -5.10 -20.05 29.02
CA ALA A 303 -4.37 -21.32 29.01
C ALA A 303 -4.20 -21.97 30.40
N LYS A 304 -4.30 -21.17 31.46
CA LYS A 304 -4.15 -21.65 32.87
C LYS A 304 -5.48 -21.93 33.57
N ASN A 305 -6.62 -21.52 33.01
CA ASN A 305 -7.91 -21.68 33.62
C ASN A 305 -8.55 -23.02 33.27
N ASN A 306 -9.49 -23.46 34.13
CA ASN A 306 -10.31 -24.65 33.88
C ASN A 306 -11.78 -24.35 34.27
N ILE A 307 -12.52 -23.75 33.34
CA ILE A 307 -13.94 -23.45 33.49
C ILE A 307 -14.73 -24.44 32.64
N PRO A 308 -15.73 -25.16 33.21
CA PRO A 308 -16.56 -26.05 32.42
C PRO A 308 -17.41 -25.31 31.39
N ALA A 309 -17.84 -26.03 30.35
CA ALA A 309 -18.75 -25.50 29.34
C ALA A 309 -20.05 -24.99 29.95
N ASN A 310 -20.61 -23.92 29.40
CA ASN A 310 -21.82 -23.27 29.89
C ASN A 310 -22.55 -22.51 28.75
N ALA A 311 -23.68 -21.85 29.09
CA ALA A 311 -24.52 -21.16 28.13
C ALA A 311 -23.84 -19.99 27.39
N ASP A 312 -22.71 -19.45 27.90
CA ASP A 312 -21.96 -18.37 27.25
C ASP A 312 -21.06 -18.90 26.10
N ASP A 313 -20.87 -20.21 26.01
CA ASP A 313 -20.06 -20.82 24.92
C ASP A 313 -20.63 -20.51 23.54
N GLU A 314 -21.93 -20.61 23.36
CA GLU A 314 -22.60 -20.31 22.08
C GLU A 314 -22.43 -18.84 21.67
N ASN A 315 -22.55 -17.93 22.62
CA ASN A 315 -22.35 -16.49 22.37
C ASN A 315 -20.92 -16.18 21.90
N LEU A 316 -19.92 -16.80 22.55
CA LEU A 316 -18.52 -16.63 22.16
C LEU A 316 -18.23 -17.25 20.79
N LEU A 317 -18.80 -18.42 20.47
CA LEU A 317 -18.66 -19.04 19.16
C LEU A 317 -19.28 -18.20 18.05
N ARG A 318 -20.48 -17.63 18.24
CA ARG A 318 -21.12 -16.71 17.30
C ARG A 318 -20.23 -15.47 17.06
N GLU A 319 -19.73 -14.85 18.12
CA GLU A 319 -18.85 -13.68 18.01
C GLU A 319 -17.52 -14.01 17.31
N MET A 320 -16.98 -15.20 17.56
CA MET A 320 -15.79 -15.70 16.87
C MET A 320 -16.03 -15.85 15.36
N HIS A 321 -17.11 -16.49 14.93
CA HIS A 321 -17.41 -16.68 13.51
C HIS A 321 -17.76 -15.37 12.81
N LYS A 322 -18.48 -14.44 13.44
CA LYS A 322 -18.65 -13.06 12.95
C LYS A 322 -17.30 -12.35 12.78
N THR A 323 -16.36 -12.57 13.70
CA THR A 323 -15.03 -11.99 13.60
C THR A 323 -14.22 -12.59 12.45
N ILE A 324 -14.26 -13.91 12.25
CA ILE A 324 -13.63 -14.55 11.09
C ILE A 324 -14.16 -13.94 9.80
N HIS A 325 -15.48 -13.85 9.66
CA HIS A 325 -16.14 -13.27 8.49
C HIS A 325 -15.67 -11.82 8.24
N ASP A 326 -15.82 -10.95 9.23
CA ASP A 326 -15.54 -9.52 9.11
C ASP A 326 -14.04 -9.23 8.82
N VAL A 327 -13.14 -9.95 9.50
CA VAL A 327 -11.68 -9.79 9.29
C VAL A 327 -11.29 -10.30 7.91
N THR A 328 -11.87 -11.41 7.44
CA THR A 328 -11.62 -11.94 6.10
C THR A 328 -12.04 -10.93 5.04
N GLN A 329 -13.29 -10.46 5.09
CA GLN A 329 -13.80 -9.48 4.12
C GLN A 329 -13.01 -8.16 4.13
N ALA A 330 -12.65 -7.67 5.32
CA ALA A 330 -11.85 -6.48 5.45
C ALA A 330 -10.44 -6.67 4.87
N THR A 331 -9.81 -7.83 5.12
CA THR A 331 -8.47 -8.14 4.61
C THR A 331 -8.46 -8.28 3.09
N GLU A 332 -9.42 -8.99 2.51
CA GLU A 332 -9.58 -9.16 1.06
C GLU A 332 -9.80 -7.83 0.33
N SER A 333 -10.48 -6.88 0.98
CA SER A 333 -10.73 -5.53 0.44
C SER A 333 -9.67 -4.49 0.83
N PHE A 334 -8.53 -4.89 1.39
CA PHE A 334 -7.48 -4.00 1.92
C PHE A 334 -7.93 -3.04 3.04
N GLY A 335 -9.08 -3.30 3.67
CA GLY A 335 -9.58 -2.54 4.81
C GLY A 335 -8.91 -2.93 6.14
N PHE A 336 -7.59 -2.87 6.22
CA PHE A 336 -6.80 -3.38 7.36
C PHE A 336 -7.15 -2.71 8.68
N ASN A 337 -7.45 -1.41 8.67
CA ASN A 337 -7.89 -0.69 9.86
C ASN A 337 -9.24 -1.21 10.37
N ALA A 338 -10.16 -1.58 9.49
CA ALA A 338 -11.43 -2.19 9.87
C ALA A 338 -11.21 -3.61 10.44
N ALA A 339 -10.34 -4.41 9.83
CA ALA A 339 -9.95 -5.72 10.36
C ALA A 339 -9.38 -5.60 11.78
N ILE A 340 -8.46 -4.67 11.99
CA ILE A 340 -7.85 -4.41 13.32
C ILE A 340 -8.89 -3.92 14.33
N ALA A 341 -9.79 -3.03 13.94
CA ALA A 341 -10.89 -2.59 14.81
C ALA A 341 -11.76 -3.77 15.26
N ARG A 342 -12.03 -4.72 14.35
CA ARG A 342 -12.76 -5.96 14.67
C ARG A 342 -11.97 -6.84 15.65
N LEU A 343 -10.66 -6.97 15.46
CA LEU A 343 -9.78 -7.71 16.37
C LEU A 343 -9.71 -7.08 17.79
N TYR A 344 -9.71 -5.75 17.90
CA TYR A 344 -9.88 -5.05 19.19
C TYR A 344 -11.20 -5.44 19.86
N GLY A 345 -12.30 -5.40 19.10
CA GLY A 345 -13.64 -5.80 19.57
C GLY A 345 -13.64 -7.24 20.09
N PHE A 346 -13.13 -8.18 19.29
CA PHE A 346 -13.08 -9.59 19.64
C PHE A 346 -12.19 -9.88 20.86
N THR A 347 -11.03 -9.22 20.98
CA THR A 347 -10.19 -9.31 22.19
C THR A 347 -10.99 -8.88 23.44
N ASN A 348 -11.78 -7.82 23.34
CA ASN A 348 -12.59 -7.37 24.45
C ASN A 348 -13.74 -8.34 24.78
N SER A 349 -14.40 -8.91 23.77
CA SER A 349 -15.45 -9.93 23.95
C SER A 349 -14.89 -11.19 24.60
N LEU A 350 -13.75 -11.69 24.12
CA LEU A 350 -13.05 -12.85 24.69
C LEU A 350 -12.64 -12.60 26.17
N SER A 351 -12.14 -11.40 26.47
CA SER A 351 -11.74 -11.03 27.84
C SER A 351 -12.91 -10.99 28.82
N LYS A 352 -14.09 -10.60 28.35
CA LYS A 352 -15.31 -10.45 29.19
C LYS A 352 -16.16 -11.72 29.25
N SER A 353 -15.98 -12.65 28.31
CA SER A 353 -16.77 -13.87 28.19
C SER A 353 -16.60 -14.75 29.44
N LYS A 354 -17.68 -15.39 29.84
CA LYS A 354 -17.73 -16.40 30.90
C LYS A 354 -17.72 -17.83 30.36
N ALA A 355 -17.55 -18.00 29.06
CA ALA A 355 -17.51 -19.28 28.38
C ALA A 355 -16.49 -20.25 29.00
N GLY A 356 -16.69 -21.54 28.79
CA GLY A 356 -15.81 -22.59 29.23
C GLY A 356 -14.40 -22.49 28.61
N THR A 357 -13.43 -23.08 29.27
CA THR A 357 -12.02 -22.98 28.87
C THR A 357 -11.77 -23.54 27.47
N GLU A 358 -12.42 -24.63 27.06
CA GLU A 358 -12.26 -25.22 25.74
C GLU A 358 -12.68 -24.25 24.62
N THR A 359 -13.86 -23.63 24.79
CA THR A 359 -14.36 -22.61 23.84
C THR A 359 -13.45 -21.38 23.79
N LYS A 360 -12.96 -20.91 24.95
CA LYS A 360 -11.99 -19.81 25.01
C LYS A 360 -10.65 -20.15 24.36
N LEU A 361 -10.15 -21.37 24.52
CA LEU A 361 -8.92 -21.82 23.86
C LEU A 361 -9.07 -21.84 22.33
N THR A 362 -10.23 -22.30 21.84
CA THR A 362 -10.56 -22.26 20.42
C THR A 362 -10.59 -20.83 19.92
N ALA A 363 -11.31 -19.94 20.61
CA ALA A 363 -11.41 -18.53 20.27
C ALA A 363 -10.04 -17.82 20.32
N ALA A 364 -9.19 -18.16 21.27
CA ALA A 364 -7.82 -17.63 21.39
C ALA A 364 -6.93 -18.07 20.21
N LYS A 365 -7.02 -19.35 19.79
CA LYS A 365 -6.31 -19.84 18.60
C LYS A 365 -6.74 -19.10 17.33
N ILE A 366 -8.04 -18.91 17.16
CA ILE A 366 -8.60 -18.13 16.04
C ILE A 366 -8.12 -16.68 16.09
N LEU A 367 -8.14 -16.02 17.26
CA LEU A 367 -7.61 -14.67 17.40
C LEU A 367 -6.14 -14.59 16.96
N ALA A 368 -5.30 -15.52 17.40
CA ALA A 368 -3.89 -15.58 17.01
C ALA A 368 -3.74 -15.78 15.49
N GLN A 369 -4.53 -16.65 14.86
CA GLN A 369 -4.51 -16.87 13.42
C GLN A 369 -4.92 -15.61 12.64
N LEU A 370 -6.01 -14.94 13.03
CA LEU A 370 -6.46 -13.72 12.39
C LEU A 370 -5.48 -12.55 12.55
N MET A 371 -4.71 -12.52 13.65
CA MET A 371 -3.67 -11.52 13.89
C MET A 371 -2.38 -11.82 13.13
N SER A 372 -2.10 -13.06 12.75
CA SER A 372 -0.79 -13.49 12.26
C SER A 372 -0.26 -12.72 11.03
N PRO A 373 -1.07 -12.29 10.05
CA PRO A 373 -0.56 -11.48 8.95
C PRO A 373 -0.07 -10.08 9.38
N ILE A 374 -0.56 -9.59 10.50
CA ILE A 374 -0.24 -8.26 11.04
C ILE A 374 0.87 -8.34 12.09
N THR A 375 0.75 -9.28 13.03
CA THR A 375 1.66 -9.47 14.17
C THR A 375 2.28 -10.88 14.17
N PRO A 376 3.14 -11.21 13.19
CA PRO A 376 3.63 -12.58 13.01
C PRO A 376 4.38 -13.12 14.23
N HIS A 377 5.23 -12.32 14.88
CA HIS A 377 6.02 -12.80 16.02
C HIS A 377 5.15 -13.11 17.25
N LEU A 378 4.25 -12.18 17.59
CA LEU A 378 3.33 -12.39 18.71
C LEU A 378 2.42 -13.60 18.44
N SER A 379 1.92 -13.71 17.22
CA SER A 379 0.97 -14.78 16.86
C SER A 379 1.60 -16.16 16.89
N GLU A 380 2.86 -16.31 16.45
CA GLU A 380 3.60 -17.58 16.59
C GLU A 380 3.83 -17.96 18.06
N GLU A 381 4.23 -17.00 18.91
CA GLU A 381 4.40 -17.23 20.36
C GLU A 381 3.09 -17.66 21.01
N LEU A 382 1.98 -16.99 20.65
CA LEU A 382 0.65 -17.33 21.17
C LEU A 382 0.18 -18.71 20.70
N TRP A 383 0.47 -19.07 19.45
CA TRP A 383 0.15 -20.37 18.88
C TRP A 383 0.84 -21.50 19.62
N GLU A 384 2.13 -21.37 19.90
CA GLU A 384 2.90 -22.33 20.68
C GLU A 384 2.32 -22.50 22.10
N ARG A 385 2.06 -21.38 22.79
CA ARG A 385 1.45 -21.38 24.14
C ARG A 385 0.09 -22.05 24.22
N LEU A 386 -0.70 -21.96 23.16
CA LEU A 386 -2.01 -22.60 23.03
C LEU A 386 -1.91 -24.07 22.58
N GLY A 387 -0.70 -24.64 22.51
CA GLY A 387 -0.46 -26.02 22.08
C GLY A 387 -0.71 -26.23 20.58
N GLY A 388 -0.53 -25.19 19.77
CA GLY A 388 -0.55 -25.29 18.31
C GLY A 388 0.60 -26.14 17.79
N LYS A 389 0.40 -26.83 16.65
CA LYS A 389 1.44 -27.65 16.02
C LYS A 389 1.93 -26.96 14.74
N GLY A 390 3.25 -27.00 14.54
CA GLY A 390 3.89 -26.32 13.40
C GLY A 390 3.78 -24.80 13.51
N LEU A 391 4.11 -24.10 12.41
CA LEU A 391 4.01 -22.65 12.36
C LEU A 391 2.57 -22.21 12.12
N ILE A 392 2.14 -21.13 12.77
CA ILE A 392 0.81 -20.54 12.55
C ILE A 392 0.66 -20.06 11.10
N ALA A 393 1.73 -19.54 10.51
CA ALA A 393 1.76 -19.08 9.12
C ALA A 393 1.49 -20.21 8.10
N GLN A 394 1.65 -21.47 8.48
CA GLN A 394 1.37 -22.64 7.63
C GLN A 394 -0.03 -23.20 7.85
N GLN A 395 -0.77 -22.68 8.81
CA GLN A 395 -2.14 -23.14 9.05
C GLN A 395 -3.10 -22.57 7.99
N PRO A 396 -4.14 -23.32 7.62
CA PRO A 396 -5.18 -22.79 6.74
C PRO A 396 -5.89 -21.62 7.42
N TRP A 397 -6.32 -20.65 6.60
CA TRP A 397 -7.12 -19.54 7.12
C TRP A 397 -8.41 -20.05 7.76
N PRO A 398 -8.86 -19.48 8.89
CA PRO A 398 -10.06 -19.93 9.57
C PRO A 398 -11.31 -19.83 8.70
N THR A 399 -12.14 -20.86 8.71
CA THR A 399 -13.40 -20.90 7.95
C THR A 399 -14.58 -20.44 8.80
N VAL A 400 -15.51 -19.77 8.16
CA VAL A 400 -16.77 -19.31 8.77
C VAL A 400 -17.78 -20.45 8.82
N ASP A 401 -18.50 -20.58 9.93
CA ASP A 401 -19.74 -21.32 9.99
C ASP A 401 -20.90 -20.33 9.80
N GLU A 402 -21.51 -20.36 8.61
CA GLU A 402 -22.59 -19.44 8.21
C GLU A 402 -23.84 -19.55 9.12
N THR A 403 -24.06 -20.69 9.75
CA THR A 403 -25.19 -20.90 10.66
C THR A 403 -25.05 -20.10 11.96
N LEU A 404 -23.81 -19.80 12.34
CA LEU A 404 -23.49 -19.02 13.55
C LEU A 404 -23.46 -17.51 13.30
N ILE A 405 -23.29 -17.06 12.06
CA ILE A 405 -23.25 -15.63 11.74
C ILE A 405 -24.60 -15.08 11.24
N SER A 406 -25.52 -15.96 10.83
CA SER A 406 -26.87 -15.55 10.51
C SER A 406 -27.54 -15.04 11.79
N ASP A 407 -27.75 -13.74 11.87
CA ASP A 407 -28.62 -13.19 12.91
C ASP A 407 -30.02 -13.71 12.65
N ALA A 408 -30.54 -14.54 13.56
CA ALA A 408 -31.93 -15.01 13.50
C ALA A 408 -32.90 -13.83 13.61
N THR A 409 -32.42 -12.70 14.16
CA THR A 409 -33.22 -11.50 14.37
C THR A 409 -32.56 -10.25 13.77
N ILE A 410 -33.38 -9.33 13.30
CA ILE A 410 -33.01 -7.99 12.83
C ILE A 410 -33.68 -6.93 13.70
N THR A 411 -32.96 -5.85 14.01
CA THR A 411 -33.52 -4.70 14.70
C THR A 411 -34.11 -3.71 13.69
N ILE A 412 -35.42 -3.50 13.74
CA ILE A 412 -36.11 -2.56 12.84
C ILE A 412 -36.43 -1.28 13.63
N PRO A 413 -35.89 -0.10 13.27
CA PRO A 413 -36.28 1.16 13.87
C PRO A 413 -37.68 1.56 13.39
N ILE A 414 -38.55 2.00 14.34
CA ILE A 414 -39.91 2.41 14.05
C ILE A 414 -39.99 3.95 14.06
N GLN A 415 -40.58 4.49 13.01
CA GLN A 415 -40.84 5.91 12.87
C GLN A 415 -42.35 6.16 12.74
N VAL A 416 -42.85 7.22 13.43
CA VAL A 416 -44.19 7.74 13.25
C VAL A 416 -44.10 9.21 12.91
N ASN A 417 -44.63 9.58 11.74
CA ASN A 417 -44.54 10.92 11.17
C ASN A 417 -43.09 11.46 11.08
N GLY A 418 -42.13 10.61 10.63
CA GLY A 418 -40.71 10.96 10.45
C GLY A 418 -39.89 11.05 11.75
N LYS A 419 -40.50 10.81 12.93
CA LYS A 419 -39.78 10.79 14.22
C LYS A 419 -39.62 9.35 14.71
N ARG A 420 -38.39 8.96 15.06
CA ARG A 420 -38.08 7.65 15.66
C ARG A 420 -38.84 7.53 17.01
N ARG A 421 -39.63 6.47 17.17
CA ARG A 421 -40.45 6.20 18.36
C ARG A 421 -40.01 4.95 19.13
N GLY A 422 -39.25 4.07 18.46
CA GLY A 422 -38.78 2.85 19.11
C GLY A 422 -38.02 1.99 18.12
N GLN A 423 -37.82 0.77 18.51
CA GLN A 423 -37.26 -0.31 17.66
C GLN A 423 -37.88 -1.64 18.13
N ILE A 424 -38.03 -2.58 17.22
CA ILE A 424 -38.40 -3.97 17.50
C ILE A 424 -37.30 -4.90 17.00
N GLU A 425 -37.14 -5.99 17.68
CA GLU A 425 -36.29 -7.10 17.27
C GLU A 425 -37.19 -8.20 16.73
N VAL A 426 -37.02 -8.60 15.46
CA VAL A 426 -37.85 -9.57 14.76
C VAL A 426 -36.98 -10.59 14.05
N GLN A 427 -37.50 -11.79 13.85
CA GLN A 427 -36.87 -12.80 13.02
C GLN A 427 -36.68 -12.27 11.58
N LYS A 428 -35.55 -12.59 10.95
CA LYS A 428 -35.17 -12.06 9.62
C LYS A 428 -36.20 -12.44 8.53
N ASP A 429 -36.80 -13.60 8.69
CA ASP A 429 -37.74 -14.18 7.71
C ASP A 429 -39.21 -13.94 8.10
N LEU A 430 -39.48 -13.04 9.06
CA LEU A 430 -40.83 -12.73 9.51
C LEU A 430 -41.59 -11.97 8.41
N GLU A 431 -42.82 -12.35 8.14
CA GLU A 431 -43.69 -11.70 7.16
C GLU A 431 -43.94 -10.22 7.52
N LEU A 432 -44.03 -9.35 6.50
CA LEU A 432 -44.14 -7.89 6.70
C LEU A 432 -45.40 -7.54 7.53
N SER A 433 -46.48 -8.28 7.40
CA SER A 433 -47.71 -8.12 8.17
C SER A 433 -47.51 -8.39 9.67
N GLU A 434 -46.70 -9.36 10.04
CA GLU A 434 -46.36 -9.67 11.41
C GLU A 434 -45.43 -8.64 12.00
N ILE A 435 -44.43 -8.16 11.21
CA ILE A 435 -43.55 -7.07 11.58
C ILE A 435 -44.37 -5.79 11.88
N GLN A 436 -45.33 -5.46 11.04
CA GLN A 436 -46.23 -4.32 11.26
C GLN A 436 -47.06 -4.47 12.54
N ASN A 437 -47.60 -5.65 12.80
CA ASN A 437 -48.37 -5.93 14.01
C ASN A 437 -47.51 -5.77 15.28
N LEU A 438 -46.28 -6.30 15.26
CA LEU A 438 -45.34 -6.14 16.37
C LEU A 438 -44.94 -4.67 16.57
N ALA A 439 -44.73 -3.92 15.51
CA ALA A 439 -44.42 -2.50 15.57
C ALA A 439 -45.59 -1.70 16.18
N LEU A 440 -46.81 -1.97 15.75
CA LEU A 440 -48.00 -1.33 16.26
C LEU A 440 -48.34 -1.69 17.73
N ALA A 441 -47.93 -2.88 18.17
CA ALA A 441 -48.09 -3.32 19.57
C ALA A 441 -47.16 -2.60 20.55
N THR A 442 -46.12 -1.92 20.06
CA THR A 442 -45.18 -1.22 20.95
C THR A 442 -45.83 0.01 21.59
N GLU A 443 -45.69 0.15 22.91
CA GLU A 443 -46.29 1.23 23.70
C GLU A 443 -45.96 2.62 23.20
N ALA A 444 -44.70 2.83 22.73
CA ALA A 444 -44.27 4.12 22.20
C ALA A 444 -44.94 4.49 20.88
N VAL A 445 -45.28 3.50 20.05
CA VAL A 445 -46.01 3.69 18.78
C VAL A 445 -47.47 3.95 19.06
N GLN A 446 -48.10 3.20 19.97
CA GLN A 446 -49.49 3.40 20.36
C GLN A 446 -49.73 4.80 20.94
N ARG A 447 -48.83 5.27 21.82
CA ARG A 447 -48.88 6.65 22.32
C ARG A 447 -48.70 7.70 21.22
N ALA A 448 -47.87 7.43 20.22
CA ALA A 448 -47.61 8.37 19.12
C ALA A 448 -48.74 8.41 18.10
N LEU A 449 -49.54 7.33 17.96
CA LEU A 449 -50.70 7.25 17.10
C LEU A 449 -51.95 7.87 17.74
N ASP A 450 -52.01 7.97 19.10
CA ASP A 450 -53.14 8.53 19.87
C ASP A 450 -54.52 8.03 19.40
N GLY A 451 -54.62 6.71 19.16
CA GLY A 451 -55.84 6.07 18.70
C GLY A 451 -56.11 6.15 17.16
N ALA A 452 -55.25 6.83 16.41
CA ALA A 452 -55.35 6.86 14.94
C ALA A 452 -54.79 5.59 14.31
N LEU A 453 -55.43 5.12 13.23
CA LEU A 453 -54.90 4.03 12.42
C LEU A 453 -53.77 4.56 11.51
N PRO A 454 -52.69 3.80 11.34
CA PRO A 454 -51.66 4.16 10.34
C PRO A 454 -52.27 4.15 8.93
N LYS A 455 -51.87 5.12 8.09
CA LYS A 455 -52.31 5.23 6.70
C LYS A 455 -51.56 4.24 5.82
#